data_f627518e8c74c6837c84bf050d054a43
#
_entry.id   f627518e8c74c6837c84bf050d054a43
#
_cell.length_a   1.000
_cell.length_b   1.000
_cell.length_c   1.000
_cell.angle_alpha   90.00
_cell.angle_beta   90.00
_cell.angle_gamma   90.00
#
_symmetry.space_group_name_H-M   'P 1'
#
loop_
_entity.id
_entity.type
_entity.pdbx_description
1 polymer ?
#
loop_
_entity_poly.entity_id
_entity_poly.type
_entity_poly.pdbx_seq_one_letter_code
_entity_poly.pdbx_strand_id
1 'polypeptide(L)'
;VTAKDASGRAWTGWALVFGYIALLVPARFTIFQTMAQGERYSPLTSASGLGLIVSVMALFAVVAVGRRWAVPLLAAVTFGAYVPFAELWGPIAGPLAAAMPLTVAGPAGWALFAGVIGADTLVSFVLHAPGVFTVTSFAIIDLNTGLTLFALVRLAVLLAQTHAANRQVATLEVADERLRAADDLRRAIGARLSAVLTLSRRTPVTADALADIARISRKAAEEARAVADVRREPLPPPVHAAGLPDASARLARWSMIAMTLSISTITLNNVADSGAADRQVWAVALLVTVLTAVLQLYHGVPRASTPAAWRWTVPAQILIAVAAAVYVGQGMLGALVGLAVSNTLLWLPPRWSVPIVVVAAVGEGQLLRLYPEVGDYALYQTASLLVMAIGVYAFNRLPQAAARLRALRRQIARNAVIAERLRVARDVHDLLGFTLSAITLKAELGLRVLDDDRVKAESLLEEVGPLAVRALADVRSITEEGATLSLREEIDSARVLLASAGVDVLLDIRAPEEDPVLATVLREAVTNVVRHAVPRSCTIAVADDGHEVRLSVANDGVTPALPSAGRGLANLAARVEEAGGSFSAGDQGDGTFTLVAAVPPPERRRRDDAIRTAPPGQRR
;
A
#
# COMPACT_ATOMS: atom_id res chain seq x y z
N VAL A 1 -6.46 4.29 16.12
CA VAL A 1 -5.24 5.06 15.80
C VAL A 1 -5.68 6.33 15.11
N THR A 2 -5.58 7.48 15.81
CA THR A 2 -6.06 8.77 15.30
C THR A 2 -5.16 9.27 14.15
N ALA A 3 -5.70 10.11 13.25
CA ALA A 3 -4.96 10.71 12.13
C ALA A 3 -3.68 11.47 12.61
N LYS A 4 -3.66 11.91 13.86
CA LYS A 4 -2.54 12.59 14.51
C LYS A 4 -1.34 11.66 14.79
N ASP A 5 -1.59 10.37 15.12
CA ASP A 5 -0.53 9.35 15.30
C ASP A 5 0.08 8.90 13.98
N ALA A 6 -0.65 9.04 12.89
CA ALA A 6 -0.23 8.67 11.55
C ALA A 6 0.74 9.71 10.95
N SER A 7 0.43 11.00 11.12
CA SER A 7 1.30 12.08 10.70
C SER A 7 2.61 12.09 11.51
N GLY A 8 2.55 11.82 12.81
CA GLY A 8 3.72 11.75 13.69
C GLY A 8 4.75 10.71 13.26
N ARG A 9 4.32 9.52 12.79
CA ARG A 9 5.25 8.45 12.36
C ARG A 9 5.89 8.71 10.99
N ALA A 10 5.22 9.40 10.10
CA ALA A 10 5.81 9.80 8.82
C ALA A 10 6.93 10.84 9.05
N TRP A 11 6.72 11.78 9.96
CA TRP A 11 7.72 12.78 10.33
C TRP A 11 8.96 12.16 10.98
N THR A 12 8.82 11.11 11.81
CA THR A 12 9.98 10.46 12.45
C THR A 12 10.94 9.83 11.43
N GLY A 13 10.44 9.25 10.34
CA GLY A 13 11.27 8.73 9.26
C GLY A 13 12.11 9.82 8.58
N TRP A 14 11.49 10.93 8.22
CA TRP A 14 12.17 12.07 7.62
C TRP A 14 13.10 12.79 8.60
N ALA A 15 12.74 12.87 9.88
CA ALA A 15 13.63 13.41 10.91
C ALA A 15 14.94 12.62 11.01
N LEU A 16 14.90 11.29 10.90
CA LEU A 16 16.10 10.46 10.85
C LEU A 16 16.94 10.73 9.59
N VAL A 17 16.32 10.91 8.42
CA VAL A 17 17.04 11.26 7.18
C VAL A 17 17.76 12.59 7.31
N PHE A 18 17.04 13.64 7.72
CA PHE A 18 17.62 14.97 7.83
C PHE A 18 18.60 15.08 9.00
N GLY A 19 18.35 14.39 10.12
CA GLY A 19 19.29 14.29 11.24
C GLY A 19 20.60 13.61 10.82
N TYR A 20 20.53 12.54 10.05
CA TYR A 20 21.71 11.88 9.50
C TYR A 20 22.49 12.77 8.53
N ILE A 21 21.80 13.47 7.62
CA ILE A 21 22.41 14.45 6.70
C ILE A 21 23.12 15.56 7.51
N ALA A 22 22.49 16.07 8.55
CA ALA A 22 23.07 17.11 9.42
C ALA A 22 24.34 16.63 10.14
N LEU A 23 24.40 15.36 10.56
CA LEU A 23 25.59 14.76 11.16
C LEU A 23 26.73 14.51 10.17
N LEU A 24 26.40 14.28 8.89
CA LEU A 24 27.42 14.11 7.85
C LEU A 24 28.20 15.40 7.57
N VAL A 25 27.57 16.57 7.71
CA VAL A 25 28.25 17.86 7.46
C VAL A 25 29.47 18.05 8.35
N PRO A 26 29.38 18.02 9.69
CA PRO A 26 30.56 18.16 10.55
C PRO A 26 31.57 17.01 10.34
N ALA A 27 31.09 15.78 10.15
CA ALA A 27 31.99 14.63 9.91
C ALA A 27 32.84 14.84 8.66
N ARG A 28 32.23 15.28 7.55
CA ARG A 28 32.95 15.52 6.30
C ARG A 28 33.84 16.76 6.36
N PHE A 29 33.37 17.80 7.03
CA PHE A 29 34.16 19.02 7.19
C PHE A 29 35.41 18.80 8.03
N THR A 30 35.35 17.95 9.06
CA THR A 30 36.52 17.60 9.86
C THR A 30 37.55 16.82 9.03
N ILE A 31 37.12 15.87 8.17
CA ILE A 31 38.05 15.18 7.23
C ILE A 31 38.73 16.20 6.31
N PHE A 32 37.96 17.12 5.74
CA PHE A 32 38.49 18.18 4.90
C PHE A 32 39.50 19.06 5.63
N GLN A 33 39.24 19.46 6.88
CA GLN A 33 40.15 20.24 7.69
C GLN A 33 41.44 19.48 8.03
N THR A 34 41.37 18.17 8.34
CA THR A 34 42.54 17.38 8.69
C THR A 34 43.44 17.14 7.50
N MET A 35 42.90 16.99 6.30
CA MET A 35 43.67 16.94 5.07
C MET A 35 44.35 18.29 4.77
N ALA A 36 43.75 19.38 5.20
CA ALA A 36 44.28 20.73 5.02
C ALA A 36 45.34 21.16 6.04
N GLN A 37 45.56 20.41 7.13
CA GLN A 37 46.52 20.80 8.20
C GLN A 37 48.01 20.79 7.77
N GLY A 38 48.35 20.04 6.71
CA GLY A 38 49.72 19.99 6.21
C GLY A 38 50.15 21.23 5.38
N GLU A 39 49.24 22.01 4.89
CA GLU A 39 49.47 23.20 4.08
C GLU A 39 48.76 24.41 4.68
N ARG A 40 49.32 25.63 4.56
CA ARG A 40 48.74 26.87 5.08
C ARG A 40 47.54 27.31 4.25
N TYR A 41 46.39 26.63 4.40
CA TYR A 41 45.17 27.03 3.71
C TYR A 41 44.49 28.26 4.38
N SER A 42 43.97 29.11 3.55
CA SER A 42 43.31 30.33 4.01
C SER A 42 41.95 30.00 4.67
N PRO A 43 41.46 30.84 5.59
CA PRO A 43 40.09 30.70 6.12
C PRO A 43 39.02 30.68 5.02
N LEU A 44 39.30 31.29 3.88
CA LEU A 44 38.43 31.30 2.72
C LEU A 44 38.30 29.90 2.09
N THR A 45 39.40 29.13 2.02
CA THR A 45 39.41 27.76 1.53
C THR A 45 38.54 26.86 2.41
N SER A 46 38.67 26.99 3.73
CA SER A 46 37.85 26.23 4.68
C SER A 46 36.36 26.59 4.60
N ALA A 47 36.04 27.87 4.47
CA ALA A 47 34.65 28.35 4.32
C ALA A 47 34.02 27.87 3.00
N SER A 48 34.77 27.92 1.90
CA SER A 48 34.29 27.43 0.59
C SER A 48 34.13 25.92 0.55
N GLY A 49 35.02 25.15 1.17
CA GLY A 49 34.90 23.71 1.34
C GLY A 49 33.65 23.33 2.12
N LEU A 50 33.40 23.99 3.26
CA LEU A 50 32.17 23.82 4.02
C LEU A 50 30.91 24.13 3.20
N GLY A 51 30.94 25.25 2.44
CA GLY A 51 29.83 25.64 1.57
C GLY A 51 29.49 24.58 0.52
N LEU A 52 30.50 23.94 -0.09
CA LEU A 52 30.29 22.85 -1.05
C LEU A 52 29.79 21.57 -0.37
N ILE A 53 30.29 21.19 0.79
CA ILE A 53 29.80 20.04 1.58
C ILE A 53 28.31 20.24 1.91
N VAL A 54 27.95 21.42 2.41
CA VAL A 54 26.55 21.77 2.68
C VAL A 54 25.69 21.70 1.41
N SER A 55 26.23 22.17 0.25
CA SER A 55 25.54 22.13 -1.03
C SER A 55 25.28 20.67 -1.50
N VAL A 56 26.26 19.78 -1.38
CA VAL A 56 26.09 18.33 -1.68
C VAL A 56 24.96 17.75 -0.83
N MET A 57 24.98 18.01 0.49
CA MET A 57 23.98 17.49 1.42
C MET A 57 22.57 18.09 1.16
N ALA A 58 22.49 19.39 0.86
CA ALA A 58 21.22 20.05 0.54
C ALA A 58 20.63 19.55 -0.78
N LEU A 59 21.46 19.39 -1.83
CA LEU A 59 21.02 18.83 -3.11
C LEU A 59 20.56 17.38 -2.96
N PHE A 60 21.26 16.57 -2.18
CA PHE A 60 20.79 15.21 -1.87
C PHE A 60 19.44 15.23 -1.14
N ALA A 61 19.24 16.13 -0.17
CA ALA A 61 17.95 16.27 0.51
C ALA A 61 16.82 16.60 -0.47
N VAL A 62 17.07 17.43 -1.48
CA VAL A 62 16.13 17.75 -2.57
C VAL A 62 15.83 16.51 -3.43
N VAL A 63 16.85 15.69 -3.76
CA VAL A 63 16.65 14.41 -4.47
C VAL A 63 15.83 13.44 -3.62
N ALA A 64 16.13 13.33 -2.33
CA ALA A 64 15.44 12.44 -1.39
C ALA A 64 13.93 12.72 -1.31
N VAL A 65 13.50 13.98 -1.44
CA VAL A 65 12.08 14.40 -1.52
C VAL A 65 11.47 14.20 -2.92
N GLY A 66 12.20 13.55 -3.84
CA GLY A 66 11.69 13.16 -5.17
C GLY A 66 11.97 14.14 -6.31
N ARG A 67 12.79 15.17 -6.11
CA ARG A 67 13.13 16.18 -7.13
C ARG A 67 14.34 15.73 -7.98
N ARG A 68 14.09 14.94 -9.02
CA ARG A 68 15.13 14.30 -9.87
C ARG A 68 16.01 15.31 -10.62
N TRP A 69 15.54 16.52 -10.88
CA TRP A 69 16.30 17.58 -11.56
C TRP A 69 17.57 17.99 -10.79
N ALA A 70 17.62 17.73 -9.48
CA ALA A 70 18.80 18.07 -8.68
C ALA A 70 19.97 17.08 -8.85
N VAL A 71 19.75 15.91 -9.48
CA VAL A 71 20.80 14.87 -9.64
C VAL A 71 21.98 15.36 -10.49
N PRO A 72 21.79 15.97 -11.68
CA PRO A 72 22.93 16.50 -12.46
C PRO A 72 23.71 17.57 -11.70
N LEU A 73 23.03 18.44 -10.96
CA LEU A 73 23.66 19.48 -10.16
C LEU A 73 24.45 18.87 -8.98
N LEU A 74 23.88 17.85 -8.33
CA LEU A 74 24.57 17.09 -7.27
C LEU A 74 25.85 16.44 -7.83
N ALA A 75 25.81 15.84 -9.02
CA ALA A 75 26.96 15.25 -9.67
C ALA A 75 28.03 16.31 -10.02
N ALA A 76 27.60 17.46 -10.57
CA ALA A 76 28.49 18.58 -10.91
C ALA A 76 29.20 19.15 -9.68
N VAL A 77 28.51 19.32 -8.55
CA VAL A 77 29.12 19.80 -7.31
C VAL A 77 30.04 18.74 -6.70
N THR A 78 29.62 17.46 -6.68
CA THR A 78 30.41 16.37 -6.09
C THR A 78 31.76 16.20 -6.80
N PHE A 79 31.77 16.10 -8.13
CA PHE A 79 33.01 15.91 -8.91
C PHE A 79 33.68 17.22 -9.30
N GLY A 80 32.92 18.31 -9.51
CA GLY A 80 33.48 19.60 -9.84
C GLY A 80 34.34 20.21 -8.75
N ALA A 81 34.08 19.86 -7.49
CA ALA A 81 34.87 20.33 -6.35
C ALA A 81 36.30 19.76 -6.29
N TYR A 82 36.59 18.67 -7.00
CA TYR A 82 37.97 18.19 -7.15
C TYR A 82 38.86 19.19 -7.92
N VAL A 83 38.27 20.05 -8.77
CA VAL A 83 39.03 21.07 -9.53
C VAL A 83 39.71 22.09 -8.60
N PRO A 84 38.98 22.76 -7.67
CA PRO A 84 39.60 23.73 -6.76
C PRO A 84 40.29 23.12 -5.53
N PHE A 85 39.91 21.89 -5.11
CA PHE A 85 40.40 21.33 -3.84
C PHE A 85 41.31 20.10 -4.01
N ALA A 86 41.32 19.51 -5.21
CA ALA A 86 42.18 18.34 -5.52
C ALA A 86 42.14 17.26 -4.41
N GLU A 87 43.30 16.99 -3.79
CA GLU A 87 43.47 15.99 -2.73
C GLU A 87 42.79 16.32 -1.40
N LEU A 88 42.34 17.55 -1.20
CA LEU A 88 41.54 17.91 -0.01
C LEU A 88 40.06 17.44 -0.10
N TRP A 89 39.60 17.13 -1.33
CA TRP A 89 38.20 16.77 -1.56
C TRP A 89 38.04 15.25 -1.60
N GLY A 90 37.29 14.73 -0.65
CA GLY A 90 36.92 13.30 -0.57
C GLY A 90 36.79 12.84 0.88
N PRO A 91 36.25 11.66 1.12
CA PRO A 91 35.23 10.89 0.40
C PRO A 91 33.85 11.54 0.55
N ILE A 92 33.20 11.94 -0.52
CA ILE A 92 31.93 12.69 -0.48
C ILE A 92 30.91 12.24 -1.55
N ALA A 93 31.23 11.21 -2.31
CA ALA A 93 30.39 10.69 -3.37
C ALA A 93 29.19 9.85 -2.87
N GLY A 94 29.17 9.45 -1.60
CA GLY A 94 28.10 8.63 -1.01
C GLY A 94 26.68 9.18 -1.23
N PRO A 95 26.38 10.47 -1.04
CA PRO A 95 25.07 11.06 -1.35
C PRO A 95 24.67 10.95 -2.82
N LEU A 96 25.61 11.19 -3.75
CA LEU A 96 25.37 11.03 -5.19
C LEU A 96 25.12 9.56 -5.53
N ALA A 97 25.91 8.65 -4.99
CA ALA A 97 25.68 7.20 -5.16
C ALA A 97 24.29 6.79 -4.69
N ALA A 98 23.85 7.25 -3.50
CA ALA A 98 22.51 6.99 -2.97
C ALA A 98 21.40 7.51 -3.89
N ALA A 99 21.62 8.64 -4.56
CA ALA A 99 20.64 9.24 -5.46
C ALA A 99 20.36 8.36 -6.68
N MET A 100 21.30 7.52 -7.13
CA MET A 100 21.14 6.66 -8.31
C MET A 100 19.99 5.65 -8.16
N PRO A 101 19.97 4.72 -7.17
CA PRO A 101 18.89 3.76 -7.03
C PRO A 101 17.59 4.41 -6.48
N LEU A 102 17.61 5.65 -6.01
CA LEU A 102 16.40 6.41 -5.66
C LEU A 102 15.71 6.99 -6.91
N THR A 103 16.45 7.28 -7.97
CA THR A 103 15.94 7.93 -9.18
C THR A 103 15.80 7.00 -10.37
N VAL A 104 16.69 6.01 -10.50
CA VAL A 104 16.70 5.00 -11.55
C VAL A 104 16.32 3.65 -10.96
N ALA A 105 15.23 3.08 -11.45
CA ALA A 105 14.72 1.81 -10.94
C ALA A 105 15.52 0.60 -11.48
N GLY A 106 15.54 -0.47 -10.69
CA GLY A 106 16.11 -1.76 -11.10
C GLY A 106 17.63 -1.86 -11.04
N PRO A 107 18.25 -2.82 -11.75
CA PRO A 107 19.67 -3.09 -11.68
C PRO A 107 20.53 -1.94 -12.22
N ALA A 108 20.01 -1.14 -13.16
CA ALA A 108 20.72 0.03 -13.70
C ALA A 108 21.03 1.07 -12.63
N GLY A 109 20.11 1.34 -11.70
CA GLY A 109 20.36 2.25 -10.58
C GLY A 109 21.48 1.78 -9.66
N TRP A 110 21.60 0.48 -9.43
CA TRP A 110 22.69 -0.11 -8.64
C TRP A 110 24.02 -0.15 -9.40
N ALA A 111 24.00 -0.34 -10.73
CA ALA A 111 25.19 -0.22 -11.56
C ALA A 111 25.72 1.21 -11.54
N LEU A 112 24.86 2.22 -11.63
CA LEU A 112 25.24 3.63 -11.49
C LEU A 112 25.77 3.94 -10.08
N PHE A 113 25.15 3.38 -9.03
CA PHE A 113 25.66 3.48 -7.66
C PHE A 113 27.11 3.00 -7.56
N ALA A 114 27.39 1.79 -8.06
CA ALA A 114 28.74 1.24 -8.09
C ALA A 114 29.70 2.07 -8.97
N GLY A 115 29.21 2.57 -10.11
CA GLY A 115 29.95 3.44 -11.00
C GLY A 115 30.39 4.76 -10.35
N VAL A 116 29.50 5.39 -9.57
CA VAL A 116 29.81 6.63 -8.83
C VAL A 116 30.90 6.36 -7.77
N ILE A 117 30.77 5.28 -6.99
CA ILE A 117 31.80 4.90 -6.00
C ILE A 117 33.13 4.59 -6.70
N GLY A 118 33.09 3.83 -7.79
CA GLY A 118 34.31 3.49 -8.57
C GLY A 118 34.98 4.72 -9.18
N ALA A 119 34.19 5.67 -9.69
CA ALA A 119 34.75 6.93 -10.25
C ALA A 119 35.42 7.78 -9.16
N ASP A 120 34.77 7.92 -7.99
CA ASP A 120 35.32 8.65 -6.86
C ASP A 120 36.60 7.99 -6.33
N THR A 121 36.59 6.65 -6.20
CA THR A 121 37.74 5.86 -5.80
C THR A 121 38.91 6.04 -6.79
N LEU A 122 38.65 6.04 -8.10
CA LEU A 122 39.65 6.25 -9.13
C LEU A 122 40.25 7.66 -9.06
N VAL A 123 39.44 8.67 -8.93
CA VAL A 123 39.87 10.07 -8.80
C VAL A 123 40.72 10.22 -7.54
N SER A 124 40.28 9.67 -6.42
CA SER A 124 41.03 9.69 -5.16
C SER A 124 42.38 8.94 -5.27
N PHE A 125 42.41 7.82 -5.98
CA PHE A 125 43.65 7.07 -6.19
C PHE A 125 44.68 7.88 -7.01
N VAL A 126 44.22 8.59 -8.03
CA VAL A 126 45.09 9.41 -8.89
C VAL A 126 45.63 10.64 -8.14
N LEU A 127 44.79 11.29 -7.31
CA LEU A 127 45.14 12.54 -6.64
C LEU A 127 45.96 12.35 -5.36
N HIS A 128 45.71 11.31 -4.56
CA HIS A 128 46.28 11.17 -3.22
C HIS A 128 47.64 10.41 -3.17
N ALA A 129 48.27 10.10 -4.31
CA ALA A 129 49.53 9.33 -4.40
C ALA A 129 49.60 8.17 -3.38
N PRO A 130 49.55 6.92 -3.74
CA PRO A 130 48.80 5.82 -3.19
C PRO A 130 49.26 5.34 -1.80
N GLY A 131 48.62 5.86 -0.76
CA GLY A 131 48.38 5.05 0.42
C GLY A 131 47.20 4.13 0.11
N VAL A 132 47.44 2.85 -0.20
CA VAL A 132 46.36 1.89 -0.52
C VAL A 132 45.28 1.85 0.57
N PHE A 133 45.62 2.07 1.80
CA PHE A 133 44.70 2.12 2.94
C PHE A 133 43.77 3.35 2.90
N THR A 134 44.29 4.52 2.54
CA THR A 134 43.49 5.75 2.46
C THR A 134 42.41 5.63 1.38
N VAL A 135 42.78 5.17 0.19
CA VAL A 135 41.84 5.01 -0.94
C VAL A 135 40.77 3.96 -0.65
N THR A 136 41.16 2.83 -0.03
CA THR A 136 40.19 1.79 0.36
C THR A 136 39.23 2.31 1.44
N SER A 137 39.74 3.08 2.40
CA SER A 137 38.91 3.71 3.44
C SER A 137 37.88 4.69 2.84
N PHE A 138 38.28 5.50 1.85
CA PHE A 138 37.40 6.43 1.15
C PHE A 138 36.28 5.70 0.42
N ALA A 139 36.59 4.68 -0.37
CA ALA A 139 35.62 3.86 -1.07
C ALA A 139 34.61 3.22 -0.11
N ILE A 140 35.07 2.72 1.04
CA ILE A 140 34.21 2.10 2.05
C ILE A 140 33.35 3.13 2.75
N ILE A 141 33.86 4.33 3.05
CA ILE A 141 33.10 5.41 3.67
C ILE A 141 31.97 5.87 2.74
N ASP A 142 32.25 6.05 1.44
CA ASP A 142 31.22 6.43 0.48
C ASP A 142 30.19 5.33 0.23
N LEU A 143 30.62 4.07 0.16
CA LEU A 143 29.74 2.92 0.09
C LEU A 143 28.77 2.89 1.28
N ASN A 144 29.29 2.98 2.50
CA ASN A 144 28.47 2.95 3.72
C ASN A 144 27.54 4.16 3.81
N THR A 145 28.02 5.35 3.48
CA THR A 145 27.21 6.58 3.45
C THR A 145 26.08 6.46 2.42
N GLY A 146 26.42 6.02 1.21
CA GLY A 146 25.46 5.85 0.13
C GLY A 146 24.37 4.83 0.45
N LEU A 147 24.76 3.66 0.93
CA LEU A 147 23.81 2.62 1.33
C LEU A 147 22.93 3.07 2.50
N THR A 148 23.49 3.75 3.50
CA THR A 148 22.73 4.24 4.67
C THR A 148 21.71 5.30 4.26
N LEU A 149 22.10 6.27 3.45
CA LEU A 149 21.19 7.31 2.95
C LEU A 149 20.06 6.69 2.12
N PHE A 150 20.38 5.75 1.23
CA PHE A 150 19.38 4.99 0.50
C PHE A 150 18.40 4.26 1.45
N ALA A 151 18.93 3.54 2.44
CA ALA A 151 18.11 2.78 3.39
C ALA A 151 17.20 3.71 4.22
N LEU A 152 17.72 4.84 4.70
CA LEU A 152 16.94 5.82 5.47
C LEU A 152 15.83 6.46 4.64
N VAL A 153 16.12 6.90 3.42
CA VAL A 153 15.11 7.47 2.52
C VAL A 153 14.02 6.44 2.21
N ARG A 154 14.42 5.20 1.88
CA ARG A 154 13.47 4.11 1.64
C ARG A 154 12.63 3.79 2.86
N LEU A 155 13.21 3.79 4.06
CA LEU A 155 12.49 3.60 5.32
C LEU A 155 11.47 4.73 5.54
N ALA A 156 11.86 5.99 5.35
CA ALA A 156 10.97 7.14 5.47
C ALA A 156 9.80 7.08 4.48
N VAL A 157 10.07 6.76 3.20
CA VAL A 157 9.04 6.58 2.16
C VAL A 157 8.10 5.43 2.50
N LEU A 158 8.62 4.27 2.94
CA LEU A 158 7.78 3.13 3.35
C LEU A 158 6.89 3.47 4.55
N LEU A 159 7.41 4.18 5.54
CA LEU A 159 6.63 4.65 6.68
C LEU A 159 5.53 5.64 6.27
N ALA A 160 5.80 6.52 5.31
CA ALA A 160 4.81 7.45 4.76
C ALA A 160 3.72 6.76 3.92
N GLN A 161 4.10 5.75 3.14
CA GLN A 161 3.18 5.00 2.26
C GLN A 161 2.21 4.08 3.01
N THR A 162 2.44 3.78 4.30
CA THR A 162 1.59 2.85 5.06
C THR A 162 0.12 3.24 5.10
N HIS A 163 -0.21 4.50 4.93
CA HIS A 163 -1.58 5.01 5.06
C HIS A 163 -2.34 5.18 3.74
N ALA A 164 -1.67 5.54 2.64
CA ALA A 164 -2.32 5.74 1.35
C ALA A 164 -2.67 4.41 0.64
N ALA A 165 -1.73 3.46 0.66
CA ALA A 165 -1.90 2.18 -0.01
C ALA A 165 -2.93 1.24 0.65
N ASN A 166 -3.23 1.44 1.94
CA ASN A 166 -4.18 0.59 2.66
C ASN A 166 -5.62 0.71 2.13
N ARG A 167 -6.02 1.86 1.62
CA ARG A 167 -7.38 2.07 1.08
C ARG A 167 -7.56 1.42 -0.30
N GLN A 168 -6.60 1.56 -1.19
CA GLN A 168 -6.72 1.05 -2.57
C GLN A 168 -6.70 -0.47 -2.67
N VAL A 169 -5.86 -1.16 -1.88
CA VAL A 169 -5.81 -2.63 -1.89
C VAL A 169 -7.09 -3.22 -1.33
N ALA A 170 -7.64 -2.63 -0.25
CA ALA A 170 -8.89 -3.09 0.34
C ALA A 170 -10.07 -2.95 -0.63
N THR A 171 -10.16 -1.86 -1.39
CA THR A 171 -11.26 -1.64 -2.36
C THR A 171 -11.23 -2.62 -3.52
N LEU A 172 -10.04 -2.95 -4.06
CA LEU A 172 -9.90 -3.90 -5.16
C LEU A 172 -10.23 -5.35 -4.75
N GLU A 173 -9.76 -5.79 -3.58
CA GLU A 173 -10.07 -7.15 -3.09
C GLU A 173 -11.54 -7.30 -2.68
N VAL A 174 -12.17 -6.24 -2.16
CA VAL A 174 -13.61 -6.23 -1.89
C VAL A 174 -14.42 -6.30 -3.18
N ALA A 175 -14.02 -5.58 -4.23
CA ALA A 175 -14.71 -5.63 -5.53
C ALA A 175 -14.61 -7.04 -6.18
N ASP A 176 -13.45 -7.67 -6.13
CA ASP A 176 -13.26 -9.03 -6.67
C ASP A 176 -14.06 -10.08 -5.88
N GLU A 177 -14.11 -9.96 -4.55
CA GLU A 177 -14.91 -10.85 -3.71
C GLU A 177 -16.42 -10.66 -3.92
N ARG A 178 -16.88 -9.40 -4.13
CA ARG A 178 -18.28 -9.14 -4.52
C ARG A 178 -18.65 -9.86 -5.80
N LEU A 179 -17.82 -9.73 -6.83
CA LEU A 179 -18.08 -10.39 -8.12
C LEU A 179 -18.16 -11.92 -7.98
N ARG A 180 -17.29 -12.53 -7.19
CA ARG A 180 -17.33 -13.98 -6.94
C ARG A 180 -18.58 -14.40 -6.16
N ALA A 181 -18.88 -13.73 -5.06
CA ALA A 181 -20.08 -14.02 -4.26
C ALA A 181 -21.37 -13.82 -5.08
N ALA A 182 -21.38 -12.79 -5.91
CA ALA A 182 -22.46 -12.52 -6.85
C ALA A 182 -22.69 -13.64 -7.84
N ASP A 183 -21.63 -14.13 -8.48
CA ASP A 183 -21.69 -15.18 -9.50
C ASP A 183 -22.11 -16.52 -8.88
N ASP A 184 -21.61 -16.85 -7.69
CA ASP A 184 -22.01 -18.03 -6.94
C ASP A 184 -23.49 -18.00 -6.54
N LEU A 185 -23.97 -16.86 -6.06
CA LEU A 185 -25.36 -16.65 -5.70
C LEU A 185 -26.29 -16.75 -6.92
N ARG A 186 -25.92 -16.09 -8.03
CA ARG A 186 -26.66 -16.13 -9.29
C ARG A 186 -26.79 -17.55 -9.81
N ARG A 187 -25.70 -18.32 -9.82
CA ARG A 187 -25.71 -19.71 -10.29
C ARG A 187 -26.52 -20.63 -9.39
N ALA A 188 -26.38 -20.52 -8.07
CA ALA A 188 -27.05 -21.40 -7.11
C ALA A 188 -28.57 -21.13 -7.03
N ILE A 189 -28.98 -19.88 -6.94
CA ILE A 189 -30.37 -19.50 -6.64
C ILE A 189 -31.13 -19.12 -7.91
N GLY A 190 -30.50 -18.44 -8.88
CA GLY A 190 -31.15 -17.96 -10.09
C GLY A 190 -31.79 -19.07 -10.94
N ALA A 191 -31.07 -20.17 -11.17
CA ALA A 191 -31.60 -21.32 -11.92
C ALA A 191 -32.82 -21.96 -11.24
N ARG A 192 -32.85 -22.00 -9.90
CA ARG A 192 -33.95 -22.57 -9.13
C ARG A 192 -35.18 -21.69 -9.11
N LEU A 193 -35.00 -20.38 -8.96
CA LEU A 193 -36.10 -19.42 -9.04
C LEU A 193 -36.73 -19.40 -10.44
N SER A 194 -35.93 -19.53 -11.49
CA SER A 194 -36.42 -19.69 -12.86
C SER A 194 -37.24 -20.98 -13.06
N ALA A 195 -36.82 -22.09 -12.42
CA ALA A 195 -37.59 -23.34 -12.43
C ALA A 195 -38.92 -23.19 -11.68
N VAL A 196 -38.92 -22.53 -10.50
CA VAL A 196 -40.16 -22.20 -9.75
C VAL A 196 -41.12 -21.38 -10.62
N LEU A 197 -40.60 -20.35 -11.31
CA LEU A 197 -41.40 -19.50 -12.18
C LEU A 197 -42.00 -20.31 -13.36
N THR A 198 -41.27 -21.22 -13.96
CA THR A 198 -41.73 -22.08 -15.03
C THR A 198 -42.84 -23.04 -14.56
N LEU A 199 -42.69 -23.60 -13.35
CA LEU A 199 -43.67 -24.50 -12.76
C LEU A 199 -44.95 -23.75 -12.32
N SER A 200 -44.85 -22.53 -11.83
CA SER A 200 -46.02 -21.73 -11.43
C SER A 200 -46.93 -21.32 -12.57
N ARG A 201 -46.45 -21.40 -13.83
CA ARG A 201 -47.23 -21.11 -15.05
C ARG A 201 -47.90 -22.34 -15.68
N ARG A 202 -47.72 -23.54 -15.10
CA ARG A 202 -48.34 -24.76 -15.64
C ARG A 202 -49.83 -24.82 -15.28
N THR A 203 -50.68 -24.94 -16.30
CA THR A 203 -52.10 -25.21 -16.16
C THR A 203 -52.42 -26.53 -16.88
N PRO A 204 -53.19 -27.43 -16.26
CA PRO A 204 -53.86 -27.36 -14.95
C PRO A 204 -52.87 -27.59 -13.80
N VAL A 205 -53.23 -27.06 -12.61
CA VAL A 205 -52.47 -27.23 -11.34
C VAL A 205 -52.46 -28.70 -10.96
N THR A 206 -51.25 -29.25 -10.70
CA THR A 206 -51.04 -30.63 -10.27
C THR A 206 -50.35 -30.71 -8.93
N ALA A 207 -50.58 -31.79 -8.17
CA ALA A 207 -49.91 -32.04 -6.89
C ALA A 207 -48.38 -32.09 -7.08
N ASP A 208 -47.87 -32.70 -8.16
CA ASP A 208 -46.45 -32.80 -8.46
C ASP A 208 -45.82 -31.40 -8.67
N ALA A 209 -46.51 -30.48 -9.38
CA ALA A 209 -46.00 -29.15 -9.62
C ALA A 209 -45.88 -28.34 -8.31
N LEU A 210 -46.86 -28.41 -7.43
CA LEU A 210 -46.85 -27.77 -6.12
C LEU A 210 -45.79 -28.37 -5.19
N ALA A 211 -45.64 -29.70 -5.18
CA ALA A 211 -44.61 -30.40 -4.41
C ALA A 211 -43.19 -30.03 -4.87
N ASP A 212 -43.00 -29.93 -6.20
CA ASP A 212 -41.73 -29.55 -6.80
C ASP A 212 -41.36 -28.08 -6.47
N ILE A 213 -42.32 -27.15 -6.57
CA ILE A 213 -42.12 -25.76 -6.18
C ILE A 213 -41.69 -25.66 -4.71
N ALA A 214 -42.41 -26.33 -3.79
CA ALA A 214 -42.08 -26.35 -2.38
C ALA A 214 -40.67 -26.92 -2.11
N ARG A 215 -40.32 -28.02 -2.78
CA ARG A 215 -39.01 -28.65 -2.69
C ARG A 215 -37.88 -27.76 -3.21
N ILE A 216 -38.06 -27.16 -4.39
CA ILE A 216 -37.06 -26.31 -5.04
C ILE A 216 -36.84 -25.03 -4.20
N SER A 217 -37.91 -24.39 -3.73
CA SER A 217 -37.86 -23.18 -2.91
C SER A 217 -37.18 -23.44 -1.56
N ARG A 218 -37.49 -24.57 -0.91
CA ARG A 218 -36.84 -24.96 0.35
C ARG A 218 -35.33 -25.15 0.15
N LYS A 219 -34.95 -25.85 -0.93
CA LYS A 219 -33.54 -26.06 -1.27
C LYS A 219 -32.81 -24.76 -1.64
N ALA A 220 -33.48 -23.82 -2.31
CA ALA A 220 -32.96 -22.49 -2.58
C ALA A 220 -32.74 -21.69 -1.29
N ALA A 221 -33.67 -21.79 -0.31
CA ALA A 221 -33.52 -21.15 0.97
C ALA A 221 -32.39 -21.76 1.83
N GLU A 222 -32.18 -23.06 1.75
CA GLU A 222 -31.05 -23.73 2.42
C GLU A 222 -29.71 -23.29 1.83
N GLU A 223 -29.60 -23.19 0.51
CA GLU A 223 -28.39 -22.72 -0.16
C GLU A 223 -28.12 -21.22 0.08
N ALA A 224 -29.18 -20.39 0.09
CA ALA A 224 -29.07 -18.99 0.48
C ALA A 224 -28.48 -18.85 1.91
N ARG A 225 -28.96 -19.68 2.83
CA ARG A 225 -28.41 -19.74 4.20
C ARG A 225 -26.99 -20.27 4.23
N ALA A 226 -26.65 -21.26 3.40
CA ALA A 226 -25.30 -21.81 3.34
C ALA A 226 -24.28 -20.80 2.81
N VAL A 227 -24.63 -19.97 1.82
CA VAL A 227 -23.83 -18.83 1.35
C VAL A 227 -23.69 -17.78 2.46
N ALA A 228 -24.76 -17.56 3.24
CA ALA A 228 -24.79 -16.62 4.36
C ALA A 228 -24.01 -17.13 5.59
N ASP A 229 -23.81 -18.45 5.76
CA ASP A 229 -23.16 -19.01 6.95
C ASP A 229 -21.63 -18.98 6.84
N VAL A 230 -21.09 -17.77 6.89
CA VAL A 230 -19.63 -17.46 6.89
C VAL A 230 -18.89 -18.08 8.09
N ARG A 231 -19.62 -18.57 9.12
CA ARG A 231 -19.02 -19.13 10.33
C ARG A 231 -18.36 -20.50 10.13
N ARG A 232 -18.60 -21.18 9.00
CA ARG A 232 -18.08 -22.53 8.76
C ARG A 232 -16.70 -22.61 8.12
N GLU A 233 -16.22 -21.55 7.45
CA GLU A 233 -14.80 -21.54 7.06
C GLU A 233 -13.96 -21.10 8.26
N PRO A 234 -13.04 -21.95 8.74
CA PRO A 234 -12.10 -21.53 9.78
C PRO A 234 -11.33 -20.34 9.24
N LEU A 235 -11.39 -19.22 9.98
CA LEU A 235 -10.51 -18.08 9.71
C LEU A 235 -9.09 -18.64 9.55
N PRO A 236 -8.42 -18.39 8.43
CA PRO A 236 -7.03 -18.79 8.29
C PRO A 236 -6.29 -18.22 9.50
N PRO A 237 -5.45 -19.02 10.16
CA PRO A 237 -4.81 -18.63 11.41
C PRO A 237 -4.20 -17.25 11.23
N PRO A 238 -4.26 -16.37 12.25
CA PRO A 238 -3.63 -15.07 12.18
C PRO A 238 -2.20 -15.32 11.72
N VAL A 239 -1.82 -14.68 10.61
CA VAL A 239 -0.43 -14.75 10.16
C VAL A 239 0.36 -14.03 11.25
N HIS A 240 0.73 -14.81 12.27
CA HIS A 240 1.81 -14.40 13.13
C HIS A 240 2.90 -13.99 12.15
N ALA A 241 3.53 -12.86 12.39
CA ALA A 241 4.62 -12.37 11.56
C ALA A 241 5.77 -13.40 11.61
N ALA A 242 5.48 -14.59 11.12
CA ALA A 242 6.39 -15.69 10.96
C ALA A 242 7.34 -15.25 9.86
N GLY A 243 8.53 -14.82 10.28
CA GLY A 243 9.68 -14.62 9.45
C GLY A 243 9.50 -13.63 8.28
N LEU A 244 10.51 -12.84 8.01
CA LEU A 244 10.65 -12.13 6.74
C LEU A 244 10.54 -13.14 5.59
N PRO A 245 9.87 -12.81 4.45
CA PRO A 245 9.95 -13.63 3.25
C PRO A 245 11.40 -13.95 2.94
N ASP A 246 11.75 -15.18 2.62
CA ASP A 246 13.13 -15.65 2.50
C ASP A 246 14.07 -14.71 1.72
N ALA A 247 13.58 -14.10 0.64
CA ALA A 247 14.36 -13.15 -0.16
C ALA A 247 14.68 -11.86 0.62
N SER A 248 13.74 -11.30 1.39
CA SER A 248 13.96 -10.09 2.19
C SER A 248 14.84 -10.36 3.40
N ALA A 249 14.73 -11.54 4.00
CA ALA A 249 15.56 -11.99 5.10
C ALA A 249 17.00 -12.25 4.64
N ARG A 250 17.17 -12.82 3.44
CA ARG A 250 18.50 -13.01 2.84
C ARG A 250 19.17 -11.67 2.53
N LEU A 251 18.44 -10.74 1.88
CA LEU A 251 18.97 -9.42 1.57
C LEU A 251 19.40 -8.68 2.84
N ALA A 252 18.57 -8.68 3.88
CA ALA A 252 18.89 -8.06 5.16
C ALA A 252 20.15 -8.67 5.81
N ARG A 253 20.29 -10.00 5.76
CA ARG A 253 21.48 -10.69 6.27
C ARG A 253 22.73 -10.31 5.50
N TRP A 254 22.68 -10.34 4.16
CA TRP A 254 23.82 -9.98 3.33
C TRP A 254 24.21 -8.51 3.50
N SER A 255 23.25 -7.59 3.63
CA SER A 255 23.53 -6.18 3.90
C SER A 255 24.21 -5.99 5.25
N MET A 256 23.78 -6.71 6.29
CA MET A 256 24.41 -6.68 7.60
C MET A 256 25.84 -7.25 7.59
N ILE A 257 26.04 -8.36 6.89
CA ILE A 257 27.38 -8.94 6.72
C ILE A 257 28.29 -7.95 6.00
N ALA A 258 27.85 -7.42 4.87
CA ALA A 258 28.63 -6.46 4.09
C ALA A 258 28.99 -5.20 4.92
N MET A 259 28.03 -4.65 5.66
CA MET A 259 28.27 -3.49 6.53
C MET A 259 29.22 -3.81 7.68
N THR A 260 29.07 -4.97 8.33
CA THR A 260 29.97 -5.39 9.40
C THR A 260 31.39 -5.60 8.89
N LEU A 261 31.57 -6.26 7.74
CA LEU A 261 32.89 -6.45 7.10
C LEU A 261 33.49 -5.10 6.71
N SER A 262 32.72 -4.20 6.14
CA SER A 262 33.13 -2.85 5.75
C SER A 262 33.65 -2.05 6.95
N ILE A 263 32.93 -2.06 8.07
CA ILE A 263 33.35 -1.40 9.31
C ILE A 263 34.61 -2.06 9.89
N SER A 264 34.67 -3.38 9.87
CA SER A 264 35.86 -4.14 10.31
C SER A 264 37.10 -3.76 9.51
N THR A 265 36.95 -3.58 8.18
CA THR A 265 38.04 -3.14 7.31
C THR A 265 38.50 -1.72 7.66
N ILE A 266 37.58 -0.77 7.85
CA ILE A 266 37.95 0.60 8.28
C ILE A 266 38.71 0.56 9.61
N THR A 267 38.23 -0.22 10.58
CA THR A 267 38.87 -0.35 11.88
C THR A 267 40.31 -0.86 11.75
N LEU A 268 40.55 -1.90 10.94
CA LEU A 268 41.89 -2.43 10.72
C LEU A 268 42.77 -1.47 9.92
N ASN A 269 42.22 -0.74 8.95
CA ASN A 269 42.94 0.31 8.23
C ASN A 269 43.40 1.42 9.19
N ASN A 270 42.51 1.88 10.09
CA ASN A 270 42.89 2.89 11.09
C ASN A 270 44.02 2.41 12.02
N VAL A 271 44.08 1.11 12.36
CA VAL A 271 45.20 0.53 13.12
C VAL A 271 46.48 0.51 12.29
N ALA A 272 46.37 0.21 10.99
CA ALA A 272 47.53 0.26 10.10
C ALA A 272 48.08 1.68 9.95
N ASP A 273 47.23 2.67 9.77
CA ASP A 273 47.58 4.09 9.63
C ASP A 273 48.20 4.66 10.93
N SER A 274 47.89 4.08 12.09
CA SER A 274 48.48 4.50 13.38
C SER A 274 49.98 4.09 13.54
N GLY A 275 50.53 3.40 12.56
CA GLY A 275 51.95 2.97 12.59
C GLY A 275 52.25 1.84 13.59
N ALA A 276 51.25 1.12 14.06
CA ALA A 276 51.43 0.01 15.00
C ALA A 276 52.28 -1.12 14.37
N ALA A 277 53.53 -1.23 14.81
CA ALA A 277 54.47 -2.25 14.35
C ALA A 277 54.46 -3.52 15.21
N ASP A 278 53.83 -3.48 16.40
CA ASP A 278 53.84 -4.60 17.35
C ASP A 278 52.84 -5.69 16.91
N ARG A 279 53.34 -6.92 16.80
CA ARG A 279 52.52 -8.10 16.48
C ARG A 279 51.44 -8.37 17.52
N GLN A 280 51.65 -8.03 18.79
CA GLN A 280 50.66 -8.22 19.86
C GLN A 280 49.48 -7.24 19.68
N VAL A 281 49.73 -5.98 19.32
CA VAL A 281 48.71 -4.99 19.01
C VAL A 281 47.85 -5.46 17.84
N TRP A 282 48.45 -5.96 16.77
CA TRP A 282 47.70 -6.53 15.64
C TRP A 282 46.89 -7.76 16.00
N ALA A 283 47.41 -8.67 16.81
CA ALA A 283 46.69 -9.86 17.25
C ALA A 283 45.45 -9.47 18.09
N VAL A 284 45.57 -8.51 19.01
CA VAL A 284 44.46 -8.00 19.81
C VAL A 284 43.47 -7.26 18.93
N ALA A 285 43.92 -6.39 18.02
CA ALA A 285 43.06 -5.66 17.10
C ALA A 285 42.20 -6.60 16.24
N LEU A 286 42.82 -7.63 15.66
CA LEU A 286 42.11 -8.63 14.87
C LEU A 286 41.12 -9.44 15.71
N LEU A 287 41.53 -9.91 16.89
CA LEU A 287 40.68 -10.68 17.79
C LEU A 287 39.44 -9.88 18.18
N VAL A 288 39.60 -8.61 18.60
CA VAL A 288 38.52 -7.75 19.01
C VAL A 288 37.58 -7.42 17.84
N THR A 289 38.14 -7.14 16.67
CA THR A 289 37.35 -6.87 15.46
C THR A 289 36.49 -8.09 15.09
N VAL A 290 37.06 -9.30 15.09
CA VAL A 290 36.33 -10.54 14.82
C VAL A 290 35.25 -10.79 15.87
N LEU A 291 35.57 -10.63 17.15
CA LEU A 291 34.62 -10.84 18.25
C LEU A 291 33.45 -9.85 18.17
N THR A 292 33.75 -8.58 17.92
CA THR A 292 32.73 -7.53 17.74
C THR A 292 31.88 -7.79 16.50
N ALA A 293 32.48 -8.25 15.40
CA ALA A 293 31.74 -8.62 14.18
C ALA A 293 30.78 -9.80 14.44
N VAL A 294 31.23 -10.85 15.15
CA VAL A 294 30.37 -11.98 15.52
C VAL A 294 29.20 -11.52 16.41
N LEU A 295 29.47 -10.70 17.43
CA LEU A 295 28.43 -10.14 18.28
C LEU A 295 27.47 -9.24 17.50
N GLN A 296 27.98 -8.44 16.56
CA GLN A 296 27.15 -7.60 15.70
C GLN A 296 26.23 -8.43 14.80
N LEU A 297 26.74 -9.50 14.19
CA LEU A 297 25.92 -10.41 13.40
C LEU A 297 24.89 -11.15 14.27
N TYR A 298 25.26 -11.52 15.50
CA TYR A 298 24.33 -12.11 16.45
C TYR A 298 23.16 -11.15 16.79
N HIS A 299 23.41 -9.86 16.98
CA HIS A 299 22.38 -8.86 17.27
C HIS A 299 21.63 -8.38 16.02
N GLY A 300 22.31 -8.26 14.90
CA GLY A 300 21.80 -7.70 13.67
C GLY A 300 20.90 -8.62 12.85
N VAL A 301 20.84 -9.93 13.14
CA VAL A 301 19.93 -10.85 12.44
C VAL A 301 18.48 -10.46 12.77
N PRO A 302 17.63 -10.17 11.76
CA PRO A 302 16.23 -9.83 11.97
C PRO A 302 15.48 -10.95 12.70
N ARG A 303 14.92 -10.65 13.87
CA ARG A 303 14.19 -11.59 14.74
C ARG A 303 12.88 -10.98 15.21
N ALA A 304 11.93 -11.85 15.55
CA ALA A 304 10.66 -11.43 16.14
C ALA A 304 10.81 -10.99 17.62
N SER A 305 11.79 -11.58 18.32
CA SER A 305 12.05 -11.32 19.75
C SER A 305 13.49 -10.85 19.98
N THR A 306 13.73 -10.20 21.11
CA THR A 306 15.07 -9.86 21.59
C THR A 306 15.92 -11.12 21.76
N PRO A 307 17.22 -11.10 21.38
CA PRO A 307 18.13 -12.22 21.66
C PRO A 307 18.19 -12.50 23.17
N ALA A 308 18.18 -13.76 23.57
CA ALA A 308 18.13 -14.14 25.00
C ALA A 308 19.28 -13.52 25.83
N ALA A 309 20.46 -13.44 25.25
CA ALA A 309 21.66 -12.94 25.91
C ALA A 309 21.91 -11.44 25.73
N TRP A 310 21.00 -10.66 25.11
CA TRP A 310 21.24 -9.25 24.75
C TRP A 310 21.66 -8.37 25.94
N ARG A 311 21.14 -8.67 27.13
CA ARG A 311 21.44 -7.92 28.36
C ARG A 311 22.90 -8.00 28.78
N TRP A 312 23.60 -9.06 28.39
CA TRP A 312 24.99 -9.30 28.68
C TRP A 312 25.89 -9.00 27.50
N THR A 313 25.48 -9.37 26.29
CA THR A 313 26.28 -9.27 25.09
C THR A 313 26.41 -7.83 24.58
N VAL A 314 25.42 -6.96 24.76
CA VAL A 314 25.54 -5.54 24.39
C VAL A 314 26.49 -4.78 25.32
N PRO A 315 26.37 -4.85 26.66
CA PRO A 315 27.37 -4.24 27.54
C PRO A 315 28.78 -4.82 27.35
N ALA A 316 28.89 -6.13 27.15
CA ALA A 316 30.17 -6.77 26.88
C ALA A 316 30.82 -6.25 25.58
N GLN A 317 30.03 -6.05 24.53
CA GLN A 317 30.53 -5.50 23.26
C GLN A 317 31.02 -4.07 23.43
N ILE A 318 30.32 -3.24 24.21
CA ILE A 318 30.77 -1.86 24.54
C ILE A 318 32.09 -1.91 25.33
N LEU A 319 32.14 -2.76 26.37
CA LEU A 319 33.34 -2.88 27.20
C LEU A 319 34.57 -3.37 26.38
N ILE A 320 34.36 -4.35 25.50
CA ILE A 320 35.40 -4.86 24.62
C ILE A 320 35.91 -3.76 23.67
N ALA A 321 35.00 -2.98 23.08
CA ALA A 321 35.34 -1.88 22.17
C ALA A 321 36.15 -0.78 22.90
N VAL A 322 35.72 -0.39 24.11
CA VAL A 322 36.44 0.61 24.92
C VAL A 322 37.80 0.09 25.38
N ALA A 323 37.89 -1.17 25.87
CA ALA A 323 39.16 -1.76 26.31
C ALA A 323 40.16 -1.88 25.14
N ALA A 324 39.68 -2.26 23.95
CA ALA A 324 40.49 -2.32 22.75
C ALA A 324 41.03 -0.95 22.35
N ALA A 325 40.20 0.08 22.46
CA ALA A 325 40.61 1.45 22.16
C ALA A 325 41.69 1.97 23.10
N VAL A 326 41.62 1.60 24.37
CA VAL A 326 42.66 1.97 25.37
C VAL A 326 43.96 1.22 25.10
N TYR A 327 43.91 -0.07 24.69
CA TYR A 327 45.10 -0.90 24.51
C TYR A 327 45.73 -0.75 23.11
N VAL A 328 44.93 -0.78 22.05
CA VAL A 328 45.40 -0.74 20.66
C VAL A 328 45.58 0.70 20.18
N GLY A 329 44.83 1.62 20.79
CA GLY A 329 44.79 3.02 20.40
C GLY A 329 43.46 3.44 19.79
N GLN A 330 43.36 4.71 19.57
CA GLN A 330 42.16 5.43 19.19
C GLN A 330 41.53 5.04 17.83
N GLY A 331 42.29 4.46 16.93
CA GLY A 331 41.81 3.99 15.64
C GLY A 331 40.68 2.95 15.74
N MET A 332 40.49 2.34 16.91
CA MET A 332 39.40 1.39 17.16
C MET A 332 38.12 1.98 17.77
N LEU A 333 38.13 3.23 18.27
CA LEU A 333 37.02 3.78 19.03
C LEU A 333 35.76 3.95 18.22
N GLY A 334 35.72 4.89 17.29
CA GLY A 334 34.48 5.35 16.67
C GLY A 334 33.66 4.25 15.99
N ALA A 335 34.33 3.38 15.24
CA ALA A 335 33.66 2.35 14.47
C ALA A 335 33.12 1.21 15.35
N LEU A 336 33.93 0.69 16.30
CA LEU A 336 33.50 -0.44 17.14
C LEU A 336 32.50 -0.03 18.21
N VAL A 337 32.68 1.14 18.83
CA VAL A 337 31.71 1.69 19.79
C VAL A 337 30.40 2.01 19.10
N GLY A 338 30.44 2.59 17.89
CA GLY A 338 29.25 2.84 17.06
C GLY A 338 28.45 1.57 16.75
N LEU A 339 29.13 0.45 16.42
CA LEU A 339 28.49 -0.84 16.27
C LEU A 339 27.81 -1.32 17.56
N ALA A 340 28.49 -1.26 18.68
CA ALA A 340 27.96 -1.71 19.96
C ALA A 340 26.74 -0.87 20.40
N VAL A 341 26.84 0.45 20.26
CA VAL A 341 25.77 1.41 20.61
C VAL A 341 24.57 1.26 19.68
N SER A 342 24.77 0.90 18.41
CA SER A 342 23.66 0.64 17.48
C SER A 342 22.72 -0.44 17.98
N ASN A 343 23.22 -1.44 18.69
CA ASN A 343 22.44 -2.53 19.26
C ASN A 343 21.50 -2.06 20.37
N THR A 344 21.85 -0.97 21.09
CA THR A 344 20.95 -0.36 22.07
C THR A 344 19.74 0.29 21.39
N LEU A 345 19.92 0.92 20.20
CA LEU A 345 18.84 1.46 19.38
C LEU A 345 17.89 0.38 18.85
N LEU A 346 18.38 -0.84 18.64
CA LEU A 346 17.58 -1.96 18.16
C LEU A 346 16.68 -2.56 19.24
N TRP A 347 17.19 -2.70 20.47
CA TRP A 347 16.56 -3.53 21.51
C TRP A 347 15.96 -2.73 22.66
N LEU A 348 16.41 -1.49 22.89
CA LEU A 348 15.86 -0.62 23.93
C LEU A 348 14.83 0.36 23.35
N PRO A 349 13.81 0.74 24.15
CA PRO A 349 12.91 1.81 23.75
C PRO A 349 13.65 3.16 23.67
N PRO A 350 13.20 4.11 22.83
CA PRO A 350 13.91 5.38 22.58
C PRO A 350 14.24 6.19 23.86
N ARG A 351 13.39 6.11 24.89
CA ARG A 351 13.60 6.77 26.18
C ARG A 351 14.89 6.34 26.88
N TRP A 352 15.39 5.13 26.61
CA TRP A 352 16.64 4.61 27.18
C TRP A 352 17.77 4.58 26.15
N SER A 353 17.49 4.23 24.90
CA SER A 353 18.54 4.11 23.89
C SER A 353 19.12 5.46 23.50
N VAL A 354 18.32 6.51 23.38
CA VAL A 354 18.81 7.84 23.01
C VAL A 354 19.78 8.41 24.06
N PRO A 355 19.46 8.42 25.37
CA PRO A 355 20.42 8.84 26.39
C PRO A 355 21.72 8.03 26.37
N ILE A 356 21.66 6.71 26.18
CA ILE A 356 22.86 5.84 26.10
C ILE A 356 23.74 6.24 24.90
N VAL A 357 23.14 6.48 23.74
CA VAL A 357 23.85 6.94 22.55
C VAL A 357 24.53 8.28 22.79
N VAL A 358 23.82 9.23 23.41
CA VAL A 358 24.36 10.55 23.74
C VAL A 358 25.53 10.43 24.74
N VAL A 359 25.36 9.64 25.81
CA VAL A 359 26.42 9.41 26.80
C VAL A 359 27.63 8.75 26.15
N ALA A 360 27.44 7.76 25.27
CA ALA A 360 28.53 7.12 24.56
C ALA A 360 29.27 8.10 23.65
N ALA A 361 28.55 8.92 22.88
CA ALA A 361 29.13 9.92 21.99
C ALA A 361 29.91 11.02 22.76
N VAL A 362 29.35 11.53 23.86
CA VAL A 362 30.03 12.51 24.72
C VAL A 362 31.24 11.87 25.40
N GLY A 363 31.09 10.65 25.93
CA GLY A 363 32.17 9.90 26.58
C GLY A 363 33.34 9.62 25.64
N GLU A 364 33.06 9.21 24.40
CA GLU A 364 34.07 9.04 23.37
C GLU A 364 34.79 10.36 23.05
N GLY A 365 34.03 11.44 22.84
CA GLY A 365 34.59 12.77 22.58
C GLY A 365 35.48 13.28 23.73
N GLN A 366 35.13 12.97 24.98
CA GLN A 366 35.97 13.33 26.13
C GLN A 366 37.22 12.44 26.22
N LEU A 367 37.08 11.12 25.96
CA LEU A 367 38.21 10.20 25.97
C LEU A 367 39.26 10.59 24.92
N LEU A 368 38.82 10.96 23.72
CA LEU A 368 39.70 11.39 22.65
C LEU A 368 40.48 12.68 22.98
N ARG A 369 39.93 13.58 23.77
CA ARG A 369 40.64 14.80 24.23
C ARG A 369 41.79 14.52 25.19
N LEU A 370 41.81 13.34 25.80
CA LEU A 370 42.97 12.91 26.62
C LEU A 370 44.19 12.54 25.79
N TYR A 371 44.02 12.39 24.46
CA TYR A 371 45.09 12.09 23.53
C TYR A 371 45.38 13.32 22.64
N PRO A 372 46.44 14.11 22.93
CA PRO A 372 46.70 15.39 22.24
C PRO A 372 46.85 15.26 20.73
N GLU A 373 47.33 14.11 20.25
CA GLU A 373 47.53 13.82 18.81
C GLU A 373 46.24 13.64 18.03
N VAL A 374 45.07 13.57 18.72
CA VAL A 374 43.78 13.22 18.14
C VAL A 374 42.70 14.19 18.55
N GLY A 375 42.98 15.17 19.39
CA GLY A 375 42.02 16.16 19.82
C GLY A 375 41.29 16.82 18.66
N ASP A 376 41.99 17.05 17.57
CA ASP A 376 41.45 17.61 16.31
C ASP A 376 40.46 16.67 15.61
N TYR A 377 40.57 15.34 15.81
CA TYR A 377 39.65 14.36 15.24
C TYR A 377 38.48 13.99 16.14
N ALA A 378 38.40 14.51 17.37
CA ALA A 378 37.36 14.12 18.32
C ALA A 378 35.95 14.35 17.77
N LEU A 379 35.72 15.47 17.06
CA LEU A 379 34.44 15.76 16.44
C LEU A 379 34.10 14.76 15.31
N TYR A 380 35.08 14.40 14.49
CA TYR A 380 34.91 13.40 13.43
C TYR A 380 34.56 12.02 14.00
N GLN A 381 35.28 11.56 15.00
CA GLN A 381 35.06 10.24 15.62
C GLN A 381 33.68 10.18 16.28
N THR A 382 33.31 11.21 17.06
CA THR A 382 32.00 11.31 17.68
C THR A 382 30.86 11.35 16.64
N ALA A 383 31.03 12.12 15.56
CA ALA A 383 30.06 12.13 14.45
C ALA A 383 29.99 10.79 13.75
N SER A 384 31.13 10.12 13.55
CA SER A 384 31.22 8.79 12.94
C SER A 384 30.52 7.71 13.76
N LEU A 385 30.64 7.75 15.11
CA LEU A 385 29.88 6.88 16.00
C LEU A 385 28.38 7.03 15.77
N LEU A 386 27.88 8.25 15.74
CA LEU A 386 26.44 8.53 15.53
C LEU A 386 25.98 8.11 14.14
N VAL A 387 26.73 8.44 13.10
CA VAL A 387 26.49 8.05 11.71
C VAL A 387 26.41 6.53 11.59
N MET A 388 27.34 5.83 12.23
CA MET A 388 27.42 4.37 12.23
C MET A 388 26.24 3.74 12.98
N ALA A 389 25.92 4.25 14.16
CA ALA A 389 24.80 3.77 14.97
C ALA A 389 23.45 3.91 14.22
N ILE A 390 23.22 5.06 13.58
CA ILE A 390 22.01 5.30 12.78
C ILE A 390 21.98 4.42 11.54
N GLY A 391 23.12 4.24 10.86
CA GLY A 391 23.25 3.39 9.68
C GLY A 391 22.88 1.94 9.96
N VAL A 392 23.50 1.34 10.98
CA VAL A 392 23.19 -0.03 11.42
C VAL A 392 21.71 -0.16 11.82
N TYR A 393 21.17 0.81 12.55
CA TYR A 393 19.76 0.84 12.90
C TYR A 393 18.85 0.84 11.65
N ALA A 394 19.16 1.69 10.67
CA ALA A 394 18.38 1.79 9.44
C ALA A 394 18.37 0.46 8.66
N PHE A 395 19.53 -0.18 8.49
CA PHE A 395 19.63 -1.47 7.80
C PHE A 395 18.86 -2.58 8.49
N ASN A 396 18.81 -2.59 9.82
CA ASN A 396 18.03 -3.57 10.56
C ASN A 396 16.51 -3.31 10.50
N ARG A 397 16.10 -2.03 10.59
CA ARG A 397 14.68 -1.66 10.65
C ARG A 397 13.99 -1.67 9.30
N LEU A 398 14.69 -1.36 8.21
CA LEU A 398 14.11 -1.32 6.88
C LEU A 398 13.44 -2.63 6.45
N PRO A 399 14.10 -3.80 6.53
CA PRO A 399 13.47 -5.07 6.18
C PRO A 399 12.29 -5.44 7.09
N GLN A 400 12.41 -5.13 8.40
CA GLN A 400 11.35 -5.37 9.38
C GLN A 400 10.12 -4.48 9.10
N ALA A 401 10.34 -3.20 8.79
CA ALA A 401 9.27 -2.28 8.42
C ALA A 401 8.56 -2.72 7.13
N ALA A 402 9.34 -3.11 6.12
CA ALA A 402 8.80 -3.62 4.86
C ALA A 402 7.98 -4.91 5.04
N ALA A 403 8.43 -5.84 5.89
CA ALA A 403 7.71 -7.07 6.20
C ALA A 403 6.42 -6.79 6.98
N ARG A 404 6.46 -5.93 7.99
CA ARG A 404 5.28 -5.51 8.75
C ARG A 404 4.24 -4.84 7.87
N LEU A 405 4.68 -3.98 6.95
CA LEU A 405 3.79 -3.32 6.00
C LEU A 405 3.07 -4.32 5.10
N ARG A 406 3.80 -5.31 4.56
CA ARG A 406 3.19 -6.37 3.74
C ARG A 406 2.20 -7.22 4.54
N ALA A 407 2.54 -7.58 5.78
CA ALA A 407 1.65 -8.33 6.66
C ALA A 407 0.38 -7.54 6.99
N LEU A 408 0.52 -6.26 7.30
CA LEU A 408 -0.61 -5.37 7.60
C LEU A 408 -1.54 -5.20 6.39
N ARG A 409 -0.97 -5.01 5.19
CA ARG A 409 -1.76 -4.94 3.94
C ARG A 409 -2.59 -6.20 3.71
N ARG A 410 -1.98 -7.40 3.87
CA ARG A 410 -2.70 -8.67 3.76
C ARG A 410 -3.81 -8.81 4.80
N GLN A 411 -3.58 -8.35 6.03
CA GLN A 411 -4.58 -8.40 7.09
C GLN A 411 -5.75 -7.45 6.81
N ILE A 412 -5.49 -6.23 6.34
CA ILE A 412 -6.53 -5.26 5.97
C ILE A 412 -7.37 -5.81 4.82
N ALA A 413 -6.73 -6.33 3.77
CA ALA A 413 -7.39 -6.93 2.64
C ALA A 413 -8.31 -8.10 3.06
N ARG A 414 -7.81 -9.03 3.89
CA ARG A 414 -8.62 -10.12 4.44
C ARG A 414 -9.81 -9.63 5.27
N ASN A 415 -9.59 -8.65 6.15
CA ASN A 415 -10.67 -8.09 6.97
C ASN A 415 -11.74 -7.42 6.10
N ALA A 416 -11.33 -6.76 5.02
CA ALA A 416 -12.25 -6.14 4.07
C ALA A 416 -13.09 -7.20 3.33
N VAL A 417 -12.48 -8.30 2.88
CA VAL A 417 -13.19 -9.44 2.27
C VAL A 417 -14.18 -10.07 3.24
N ILE A 418 -13.78 -10.29 4.50
CA ILE A 418 -14.68 -10.85 5.52
C ILE A 418 -15.87 -9.92 5.79
N ALA A 419 -15.62 -8.62 5.92
CA ALA A 419 -16.66 -7.64 6.13
C ALA A 419 -17.67 -7.62 4.96
N GLU A 420 -17.19 -7.75 3.72
CA GLU A 420 -18.03 -7.83 2.53
C GLU A 420 -18.84 -9.12 2.47
N ARG A 421 -18.25 -10.28 2.76
CA ARG A 421 -18.99 -11.53 2.87
C ARG A 421 -20.12 -11.45 3.88
N LEU A 422 -19.87 -10.85 5.06
CA LEU A 422 -20.88 -10.65 6.09
C LEU A 422 -21.99 -9.70 5.64
N ARG A 423 -21.66 -8.70 4.81
CA ARG A 423 -22.65 -7.78 4.23
C ARG A 423 -23.56 -8.52 3.24
N VAL A 424 -22.95 -9.20 2.26
CA VAL A 424 -23.68 -10.00 1.26
C VAL A 424 -24.55 -11.06 1.95
N ALA A 425 -24.01 -11.75 2.95
CA ALA A 425 -24.76 -12.74 3.73
C ALA A 425 -26.01 -12.17 4.39
N ARG A 426 -25.93 -10.96 4.95
CA ARG A 426 -27.07 -10.28 5.56
C ARG A 426 -28.10 -9.86 4.51
N ASP A 427 -27.63 -9.27 3.40
CA ASP A 427 -28.50 -8.83 2.31
C ASP A 427 -29.27 -10.02 1.70
N VAL A 428 -28.60 -11.17 1.51
CA VAL A 428 -29.22 -12.43 1.06
C VAL A 428 -30.26 -12.92 2.07
N HIS A 429 -29.94 -12.92 3.37
CA HIS A 429 -30.86 -13.36 4.40
C HIS A 429 -32.11 -12.49 4.46
N ASP A 430 -31.94 -11.19 4.44
CA ASP A 430 -33.02 -10.21 4.64
C ASP A 430 -33.96 -10.12 3.41
N LEU A 431 -33.40 -10.18 2.19
CA LEU A 431 -34.17 -10.04 0.96
C LEU A 431 -34.77 -11.37 0.47
N LEU A 432 -33.97 -12.44 0.45
CA LEU A 432 -34.39 -13.72 -0.12
C LEU A 432 -35.04 -14.66 0.89
N GLY A 433 -34.64 -14.61 2.16
CA GLY A 433 -35.12 -15.53 3.18
C GLY A 433 -36.65 -15.46 3.36
N PHE A 434 -37.20 -14.26 3.40
CA PHE A 434 -38.63 -14.04 3.53
C PHE A 434 -39.40 -14.48 2.27
N THR A 435 -38.94 -14.09 1.09
CA THR A 435 -39.60 -14.38 -0.19
C THR A 435 -39.62 -15.88 -0.50
N LEU A 436 -38.50 -16.58 -0.30
CA LEU A 436 -38.40 -18.03 -0.50
C LEU A 436 -39.28 -18.81 0.50
N SER A 437 -39.35 -18.34 1.74
CA SER A 437 -40.23 -18.93 2.76
C SER A 437 -41.72 -18.75 2.39
N ALA A 438 -42.09 -17.57 1.86
CA ALA A 438 -43.46 -17.30 1.41
C ALA A 438 -43.85 -18.19 0.20
N ILE A 439 -42.95 -18.37 -0.77
CA ILE A 439 -43.15 -19.29 -1.91
C ILE A 439 -43.38 -20.71 -1.39
N THR A 440 -42.51 -21.19 -0.50
CA THR A 440 -42.61 -22.55 0.08
C THR A 440 -43.97 -22.74 0.78
N LEU A 441 -44.34 -21.80 1.65
CA LEU A 441 -45.58 -21.88 2.41
C LEU A 441 -46.82 -21.89 1.49
N LYS A 442 -46.85 -21.03 0.45
CA LYS A 442 -47.97 -20.97 -0.51
C LYS A 442 -48.07 -22.28 -1.32
N ALA A 443 -46.97 -22.84 -1.76
CA ALA A 443 -46.95 -24.12 -2.47
C ALA A 443 -47.41 -25.29 -1.57
N GLU A 444 -46.97 -25.32 -0.30
CA GLU A 444 -47.40 -26.35 0.67
C GLU A 444 -48.88 -26.20 1.03
N LEU A 445 -49.37 -24.97 1.16
CA LEU A 445 -50.81 -24.72 1.43
C LEU A 445 -51.66 -25.10 0.19
N GLY A 446 -51.22 -24.74 -1.02
CA GLY A 446 -51.84 -25.15 -2.27
C GLY A 446 -51.95 -26.67 -2.40
N LEU A 447 -50.88 -27.41 -2.03
CA LEU A 447 -50.87 -28.87 -2.02
C LEU A 447 -51.88 -29.46 -1.05
N ARG A 448 -52.09 -28.84 0.13
CA ARG A 448 -53.04 -29.31 1.13
C ARG A 448 -54.48 -29.11 0.75
N VAL A 449 -54.78 -28.04 -0.01
CA VAL A 449 -56.18 -27.69 -0.37
C VAL A 449 -56.54 -28.17 -1.77
N LEU A 450 -55.64 -28.74 -2.52
CA LEU A 450 -55.84 -29.09 -3.95
C LEU A 450 -57.01 -30.05 -4.20
N ASP A 451 -57.20 -31.03 -3.31
CA ASP A 451 -58.27 -32.03 -3.40
C ASP A 451 -59.63 -31.47 -2.93
N ASP A 452 -59.64 -30.54 -1.96
CA ASP A 452 -60.83 -29.98 -1.38
C ASP A 452 -61.32 -28.70 -2.09
N ASP A 453 -60.39 -27.82 -2.50
CA ASP A 453 -60.67 -26.52 -3.11
C ASP A 453 -59.61 -26.19 -4.19
N ARG A 454 -59.89 -26.66 -5.39
CA ARG A 454 -59.01 -26.49 -6.55
C ARG A 454 -58.82 -25.00 -6.95
N VAL A 455 -59.90 -24.20 -6.84
CA VAL A 455 -59.86 -22.78 -7.17
C VAL A 455 -58.90 -22.03 -6.25
N LYS A 456 -58.94 -22.38 -4.98
CA LYS A 456 -58.01 -21.81 -3.99
C LYS A 456 -56.56 -22.26 -4.21
N ALA A 457 -56.33 -23.53 -4.63
CA ALA A 457 -55.01 -24.01 -4.99
C ALA A 457 -54.46 -23.26 -6.21
N GLU A 458 -55.27 -23.02 -7.25
CA GLU A 458 -54.93 -22.23 -8.42
C GLU A 458 -54.58 -20.77 -8.05
N SER A 459 -55.36 -20.11 -7.22
CA SER A 459 -55.10 -18.75 -6.71
C SER A 459 -53.77 -18.68 -5.95
N LEU A 460 -53.44 -19.67 -5.10
CA LEU A 460 -52.19 -19.73 -4.37
C LEU A 460 -50.99 -19.92 -5.32
N LEU A 461 -51.15 -20.69 -6.40
CA LEU A 461 -50.09 -20.87 -7.41
C LEU A 461 -49.88 -19.60 -8.24
N GLU A 462 -50.94 -18.87 -8.59
CA GLU A 462 -50.85 -17.58 -9.28
C GLU A 462 -50.02 -16.55 -8.47
N GLU A 463 -50.13 -16.58 -7.13
CA GLU A 463 -49.37 -15.69 -6.27
C GLU A 463 -47.87 -16.07 -6.14
N VAL A 464 -47.51 -17.32 -6.46
CA VAL A 464 -46.10 -17.77 -6.44
C VAL A 464 -45.27 -17.12 -7.55
N GLY A 465 -45.86 -16.94 -8.76
CA GLY A 465 -45.15 -16.35 -9.90
C GLY A 465 -44.55 -14.98 -9.61
N PRO A 466 -45.36 -13.99 -9.16
CA PRO A 466 -44.86 -12.66 -8.78
C PRO A 466 -43.79 -12.70 -7.68
N LEU A 467 -43.91 -13.59 -6.69
CA LEU A 467 -42.88 -13.76 -5.65
C LEU A 467 -41.55 -14.28 -6.21
N ALA A 468 -41.61 -15.23 -7.14
CA ALA A 468 -40.42 -15.75 -7.79
C ALA A 468 -39.72 -14.69 -8.67
N VAL A 469 -40.47 -13.88 -9.40
CA VAL A 469 -39.96 -12.72 -10.17
C VAL A 469 -39.29 -11.71 -9.24
N ARG A 470 -39.94 -11.39 -8.11
CA ARG A 470 -39.36 -10.48 -7.10
C ARG A 470 -38.06 -11.02 -6.52
N ALA A 471 -38.03 -12.29 -6.16
CA ALA A 471 -36.80 -12.94 -5.66
C ALA A 471 -35.65 -12.92 -6.69
N LEU A 472 -35.95 -13.12 -7.99
CA LEU A 472 -34.97 -12.99 -9.06
C LEU A 472 -34.42 -11.56 -9.19
N ALA A 473 -35.28 -10.55 -9.06
CA ALA A 473 -34.85 -9.14 -9.04
C ALA A 473 -33.98 -8.83 -7.81
N ASP A 474 -34.33 -9.37 -6.65
CA ASP A 474 -33.55 -9.20 -5.41
C ASP A 474 -32.16 -9.86 -5.51
N VAL A 475 -32.06 -11.08 -6.11
CA VAL A 475 -30.74 -11.72 -6.40
C VAL A 475 -29.90 -10.81 -7.28
N ARG A 476 -30.46 -10.21 -8.32
CA ARG A 476 -29.73 -9.30 -9.19
C ARG A 476 -29.25 -8.06 -8.45
N SER A 477 -30.09 -7.43 -7.65
CA SER A 477 -29.71 -6.21 -6.90
C SER A 477 -28.53 -6.46 -5.96
N ILE A 478 -28.48 -7.61 -5.28
CA ILE A 478 -27.36 -8.01 -4.39
C ILE A 478 -26.07 -8.21 -5.18
N THR A 479 -26.15 -8.77 -6.40
CA THR A 479 -25.00 -9.21 -7.16
C THR A 479 -24.37 -8.10 -7.99
N GLU A 480 -25.06 -7.03 -8.26
CA GLU A 480 -24.69 -6.03 -9.26
C GLU A 480 -24.36 -4.64 -8.68
N GLU A 481 -24.51 -4.42 -7.37
CA GLU A 481 -24.01 -3.21 -6.70
C GLU A 481 -22.48 -3.12 -6.78
N GLY A 482 -21.95 -2.41 -7.81
CA GLY A 482 -20.53 -2.11 -7.96
C GLY A 482 -19.83 -2.67 -9.19
N ALA A 483 -20.50 -3.43 -10.05
CA ALA A 483 -19.97 -3.74 -11.37
C ALA A 483 -20.07 -2.52 -12.31
N THR A 484 -19.07 -2.29 -13.15
CA THR A 484 -19.21 -1.36 -14.29
C THR A 484 -20.25 -1.95 -15.24
N LEU A 485 -21.48 -1.46 -15.13
CA LEU A 485 -22.61 -1.94 -15.89
C LEU A 485 -22.48 -1.56 -17.36
N SER A 486 -22.63 -2.53 -18.24
CA SER A 486 -22.86 -2.31 -19.66
C SER A 486 -24.36 -2.05 -19.87
N LEU A 487 -24.72 -0.93 -20.50
CA LEU A 487 -26.11 -0.62 -20.83
C LEU A 487 -26.71 -1.70 -21.74
N ARG A 488 -25.94 -2.27 -22.65
CA ARG A 488 -26.33 -3.38 -23.51
C ARG A 488 -26.76 -4.60 -22.71
N GLU A 489 -25.92 -5.07 -21.77
CA GLU A 489 -26.23 -6.24 -20.94
C GLU A 489 -27.46 -5.99 -20.08
N GLU A 490 -27.67 -4.75 -19.65
CA GLU A 490 -28.82 -4.37 -18.85
C GLU A 490 -30.12 -4.32 -19.67
N ILE A 491 -30.07 -3.87 -20.93
CA ILE A 491 -31.22 -3.92 -21.86
C ILE A 491 -31.63 -5.38 -22.12
N ASP A 492 -30.68 -6.26 -22.41
CA ASP A 492 -30.95 -7.69 -22.61
C ASP A 492 -31.53 -8.33 -21.34
N SER A 493 -31.00 -7.98 -20.18
CA SER A 493 -31.50 -8.44 -18.88
C SER A 493 -32.90 -7.94 -18.58
N ALA A 494 -33.18 -6.66 -18.86
CA ALA A 494 -34.49 -6.04 -18.70
C ALA A 494 -35.55 -6.73 -19.56
N ARG A 495 -35.20 -7.01 -20.84
CA ARG A 495 -36.07 -7.74 -21.79
C ARG A 495 -36.44 -9.10 -21.24
N VAL A 496 -35.46 -9.91 -20.82
CA VAL A 496 -35.69 -11.25 -20.29
C VAL A 496 -36.55 -11.21 -19.02
N LEU A 497 -36.26 -10.28 -18.08
CA LEU A 497 -36.99 -10.15 -16.84
C LEU A 497 -38.45 -9.75 -17.06
N LEU A 498 -38.72 -8.70 -17.84
CA LEU A 498 -40.04 -8.21 -18.13
C LEU A 498 -40.86 -9.24 -18.94
N ALA A 499 -40.26 -9.86 -19.97
CA ALA A 499 -40.92 -10.95 -20.71
C ALA A 499 -41.23 -12.14 -19.80
N SER A 500 -40.36 -12.48 -18.84
CA SER A 500 -40.62 -13.52 -17.85
C SER A 500 -41.76 -13.15 -16.88
N ALA A 501 -41.96 -11.87 -16.65
CA ALA A 501 -43.12 -11.35 -15.88
C ALA A 501 -44.41 -11.28 -16.71
N GLY A 502 -44.41 -11.62 -17.99
CA GLY A 502 -45.58 -11.56 -18.87
C GLY A 502 -45.86 -10.18 -19.43
N VAL A 503 -44.86 -9.29 -19.43
CA VAL A 503 -44.96 -7.92 -19.95
C VAL A 503 -44.45 -7.87 -21.38
N ASP A 504 -45.22 -7.26 -22.29
CA ASP A 504 -44.79 -6.99 -23.65
C ASP A 504 -43.73 -5.89 -23.66
N VAL A 505 -42.53 -6.19 -24.15
CA VAL A 505 -41.38 -5.27 -24.14
C VAL A 505 -41.14 -4.71 -25.53
N LEU A 506 -41.20 -3.39 -25.64
CA LEU A 506 -40.84 -2.65 -26.84
C LEU A 506 -39.47 -1.99 -26.64
N LEU A 507 -38.50 -2.30 -27.55
CA LEU A 507 -37.17 -1.74 -27.51
C LEU A 507 -36.95 -0.78 -28.70
N ASP A 508 -36.54 0.45 -28.47
CA ASP A 508 -36.11 1.44 -29.46
C ASP A 508 -34.70 1.93 -29.12
N ILE A 509 -33.67 1.23 -29.60
CA ILE A 509 -32.27 1.49 -29.21
C ILE A 509 -31.55 2.14 -30.40
N ARG A 510 -31.19 3.43 -30.27
CA ARG A 510 -30.53 4.26 -31.30
C ARG A 510 -29.27 4.95 -30.80
N ALA A 511 -28.56 4.35 -29.84
CA ALA A 511 -27.38 4.95 -29.23
C ALA A 511 -26.30 3.93 -28.90
N PRO A 512 -25.03 4.34 -28.65
CA PRO A 512 -23.97 3.49 -28.13
C PRO A 512 -24.38 2.85 -26.80
N GLU A 513 -24.15 1.56 -26.69
CA GLU A 513 -24.69 0.71 -25.64
C GLU A 513 -23.80 0.65 -24.38
N GLU A 514 -22.84 1.58 -24.19
CA GLU A 514 -21.92 1.57 -23.06
C GLU A 514 -22.02 2.85 -22.23
N ASP A 515 -23.00 2.91 -21.35
CA ASP A 515 -23.10 3.95 -20.34
C ASP A 515 -23.46 3.36 -18.96
N PRO A 516 -22.52 3.34 -17.98
CA PRO A 516 -22.76 2.74 -16.67
C PRO A 516 -23.76 3.52 -15.80
N VAL A 517 -23.96 4.82 -16.06
CA VAL A 517 -24.94 5.61 -15.33
C VAL A 517 -26.34 5.27 -15.82
N LEU A 518 -26.55 5.26 -17.14
CA LEU A 518 -27.84 4.89 -17.75
C LEU A 518 -28.16 3.41 -17.51
N ALA A 519 -27.17 2.52 -17.49
CA ALA A 519 -27.35 1.12 -17.10
C ALA A 519 -27.90 0.99 -15.68
N THR A 520 -27.36 1.76 -14.73
CA THR A 520 -27.88 1.78 -13.35
C THR A 520 -29.30 2.30 -13.28
N VAL A 521 -29.60 3.37 -14.04
CA VAL A 521 -30.97 3.94 -14.12
C VAL A 521 -31.95 2.93 -14.70
N LEU A 522 -31.60 2.26 -15.80
CA LEU A 522 -32.42 1.24 -16.44
C LEU A 522 -32.77 0.10 -15.48
N ARG A 523 -31.77 -0.41 -14.77
CA ARG A 523 -31.96 -1.47 -13.78
C ARG A 523 -32.96 -1.12 -12.72
N GLU A 524 -32.77 0.03 -12.08
CA GLU A 524 -33.67 0.48 -11.02
C GLU A 524 -35.07 0.79 -11.55
N ALA A 525 -35.15 1.37 -12.76
CA ALA A 525 -36.45 1.62 -13.42
C ALA A 525 -37.20 0.29 -13.65
N VAL A 526 -36.56 -0.73 -14.22
CA VAL A 526 -37.15 -2.05 -14.47
C VAL A 526 -37.51 -2.75 -13.14
N THR A 527 -36.67 -2.62 -12.13
CA THR A 527 -36.98 -3.14 -10.79
C THR A 527 -38.20 -2.48 -10.21
N ASN A 528 -38.37 -1.16 -10.38
CA ASN A 528 -39.52 -0.41 -9.94
C ASN A 528 -40.81 -0.81 -10.70
N VAL A 529 -40.70 -1.02 -12.01
CA VAL A 529 -41.81 -1.55 -12.83
C VAL A 529 -42.29 -2.89 -12.28
N VAL A 530 -41.39 -3.83 -12.03
CA VAL A 530 -41.75 -5.16 -11.51
C VAL A 530 -42.29 -5.13 -10.07
N ARG A 531 -41.82 -4.19 -9.23
CA ARG A 531 -42.20 -4.09 -7.80
C ARG A 531 -43.47 -3.31 -7.57
N HIS A 532 -43.73 -2.28 -8.37
CA HIS A 532 -44.73 -1.26 -8.06
C HIS A 532 -45.83 -1.10 -9.10
N ALA A 533 -45.73 -1.78 -10.25
CA ALA A 533 -46.77 -1.74 -11.29
C ALA A 533 -47.32 -3.15 -11.59
N VAL A 534 -48.47 -3.19 -12.26
CA VAL A 534 -49.03 -4.41 -12.87
C VAL A 534 -49.11 -4.15 -14.39
N PRO A 535 -47.91 -4.06 -15.05
CA PRO A 535 -47.85 -3.63 -16.44
C PRO A 535 -48.25 -4.73 -17.40
N ARG A 536 -48.90 -4.37 -18.51
CA ARG A 536 -49.10 -5.21 -19.70
C ARG A 536 -48.01 -4.94 -20.73
N SER A 537 -47.50 -3.69 -20.77
CA SER A 537 -46.49 -3.25 -21.71
C SER A 537 -45.43 -2.37 -21.03
N CYS A 538 -44.20 -2.47 -21.52
CA CYS A 538 -43.10 -1.60 -21.10
C CYS A 538 -42.24 -1.24 -22.34
N THR A 539 -42.02 0.06 -22.54
CA THR A 539 -41.16 0.59 -23.61
C THR A 539 -39.84 1.07 -23.04
N ILE A 540 -38.75 0.61 -23.61
CA ILE A 540 -37.38 1.05 -23.27
C ILE A 540 -36.80 1.68 -24.54
N ALA A 541 -36.47 2.98 -24.47
CA ALA A 541 -35.85 3.69 -25.58
C ALA A 541 -34.53 4.31 -25.17
N VAL A 542 -33.51 4.19 -26.03
CA VAL A 542 -32.21 4.85 -25.86
C VAL A 542 -31.89 5.61 -27.14
N ALA A 543 -31.67 6.91 -27.02
CA ALA A 543 -31.35 7.79 -28.13
C ALA A 543 -30.10 8.62 -27.84
N ASP A 544 -29.29 8.87 -28.87
CA ASP A 544 -28.14 9.77 -28.83
C ASP A 544 -28.35 10.89 -29.85
N ASP A 545 -28.32 12.14 -29.39
CA ASP A 545 -28.41 13.32 -30.27
C ASP A 545 -27.04 13.99 -30.50
N GLY A 546 -25.96 13.34 -30.08
CA GLY A 546 -24.58 13.85 -30.16
C GLY A 546 -24.20 14.83 -29.04
N HIS A 547 -25.15 15.30 -28.25
CA HIS A 547 -24.94 16.17 -27.09
C HIS A 547 -25.22 15.43 -25.78
N GLU A 548 -26.24 14.59 -25.77
CA GLU A 548 -26.62 13.77 -24.63
C GLU A 548 -27.12 12.38 -25.09
N VAL A 549 -26.88 11.38 -24.24
CA VAL A 549 -27.49 10.05 -24.39
C VAL A 549 -28.70 10.01 -23.45
N ARG A 550 -29.89 9.74 -24.01
CA ARG A 550 -31.18 9.76 -23.32
C ARG A 550 -31.75 8.36 -23.22
N LEU A 551 -32.03 7.92 -22.00
CA LEU A 551 -32.78 6.71 -21.67
C LEU A 551 -34.20 7.10 -21.28
N SER A 552 -35.19 6.43 -21.86
CA SER A 552 -36.60 6.53 -21.48
C SER A 552 -37.14 5.14 -21.17
N VAL A 553 -37.82 5.01 -20.02
CA VAL A 553 -38.55 3.79 -19.62
C VAL A 553 -39.98 4.18 -19.31
N ALA A 554 -40.95 3.64 -20.07
CA ALA A 554 -42.36 3.90 -19.89
C ALA A 554 -43.13 2.59 -19.71
N ASN A 555 -44.01 2.52 -18.73
CA ASN A 555 -44.89 1.36 -18.49
C ASN A 555 -46.31 1.78 -18.21
N ASP A 556 -47.28 0.92 -18.59
CA ASP A 556 -48.67 1.00 -18.18
C ASP A 556 -48.89 0.35 -16.80
N GLY A 557 -50.14 0.29 -16.34
CA GLY A 557 -50.52 -0.43 -15.13
C GLY A 557 -50.08 0.25 -13.83
N VAL A 558 -50.06 1.58 -13.82
CA VAL A 558 -49.75 2.37 -12.61
C VAL A 558 -50.84 2.17 -11.57
N THR A 559 -50.51 1.60 -10.43
CA THR A 559 -51.43 1.53 -9.29
C THR A 559 -51.41 2.88 -8.59
N PRO A 560 -52.57 3.53 -8.33
CA PRO A 560 -52.61 4.76 -7.59
C PRO A 560 -52.09 4.53 -6.15
N ALA A 561 -50.82 4.67 -5.94
CA ALA A 561 -50.18 4.62 -4.63
C ALA A 561 -49.91 6.05 -4.17
N LEU A 562 -50.13 6.31 -2.88
CA LEU A 562 -49.78 7.55 -2.19
C LEU A 562 -48.43 8.12 -2.61
N PRO A 563 -48.30 9.46 -2.76
CA PRO A 563 -47.05 10.08 -3.21
C PRO A 563 -45.99 10.02 -2.12
N SER A 564 -45.25 8.92 -2.06
CA SER A 564 -43.96 8.90 -1.42
C SER A 564 -42.92 8.78 -2.54
N ALA A 565 -42.29 9.89 -2.88
CA ALA A 565 -41.07 9.86 -3.67
C ALA A 565 -40.07 8.96 -2.92
N GLY A 566 -40.05 7.67 -3.28
CA GLY A 566 -39.22 6.67 -2.62
C GLY A 566 -37.75 7.07 -2.73
N ARG A 567 -36.95 6.79 -1.72
CA ARG A 567 -35.50 7.06 -1.68
C ARG A 567 -34.77 6.61 -2.95
N GLY A 568 -35.28 5.62 -3.69
CA GLY A 568 -34.76 5.12 -4.95
C GLY A 568 -34.70 6.18 -6.06
N LEU A 569 -35.82 6.84 -6.35
CA LEU A 569 -35.89 7.87 -7.41
C LEU A 569 -35.02 9.10 -7.08
N ALA A 570 -34.95 9.50 -5.81
CA ALA A 570 -34.11 10.60 -5.36
C ALA A 570 -32.59 10.25 -5.52
N ASN A 571 -32.21 9.01 -5.25
CA ASN A 571 -30.84 8.52 -5.44
C ASN A 571 -30.45 8.45 -6.93
N LEU A 572 -31.40 8.07 -7.81
CA LEU A 572 -31.17 8.08 -9.25
C LEU A 572 -31.00 9.51 -9.77
N ALA A 573 -31.83 10.45 -9.34
CA ALA A 573 -31.73 11.86 -9.71
C ALA A 573 -30.33 12.41 -9.33
N ALA A 574 -29.91 12.22 -8.08
CA ALA A 574 -28.60 12.66 -7.60
C ALA A 574 -27.44 12.07 -8.43
N ARG A 575 -27.51 10.77 -8.79
CA ARG A 575 -26.46 10.10 -9.58
C ARG A 575 -26.39 10.60 -11.02
N VAL A 576 -27.52 10.90 -11.65
CA VAL A 576 -27.59 11.48 -12.99
C VAL A 576 -27.07 12.93 -12.97
N GLU A 577 -27.43 13.71 -11.96
CA GLU A 577 -26.94 15.07 -11.75
C GLU A 577 -25.42 15.10 -11.49
N GLU A 578 -24.86 14.18 -10.69
CA GLU A 578 -23.41 14.02 -10.49
C GLU A 578 -22.67 13.75 -11.80
N ALA A 579 -23.33 13.06 -12.74
CA ALA A 579 -22.79 12.80 -14.09
C ALA A 579 -22.99 13.99 -15.05
N GLY A 580 -23.52 15.12 -14.58
CA GLY A 580 -23.81 16.31 -15.37
C GLY A 580 -25.04 16.18 -16.27
N GLY A 581 -25.95 15.28 -15.94
CA GLY A 581 -27.17 14.98 -16.68
C GLY A 581 -28.46 15.54 -16.06
N SER A 582 -29.61 15.18 -16.65
CA SER A 582 -30.96 15.54 -16.18
C SER A 582 -31.81 14.28 -15.95
N PHE A 583 -32.65 14.31 -14.93
CA PHE A 583 -33.55 13.21 -14.56
C PHE A 583 -34.98 13.69 -14.33
N SER A 584 -35.96 12.95 -14.86
CA SER A 584 -37.37 13.16 -14.57
C SER A 584 -38.10 11.82 -14.47
N ALA A 585 -39.05 11.71 -13.55
CA ALA A 585 -39.89 10.54 -13.41
C ALA A 585 -41.26 10.94 -12.88
N GLY A 586 -42.34 10.41 -13.46
CA GLY A 586 -43.67 10.72 -13.05
C GLY A 586 -44.77 10.01 -13.84
N ASP A 587 -45.97 10.04 -13.27
CA ASP A 587 -47.23 9.63 -13.92
C ASP A 587 -47.62 10.68 -14.96
N GLN A 588 -47.92 10.25 -16.20
CA GLN A 588 -48.33 11.13 -17.29
C GLN A 588 -49.87 11.48 -17.25
N GLY A 589 -50.58 10.90 -16.30
CA GLY A 589 -52.03 11.15 -16.14
C GLY A 589 -52.94 10.32 -17.06
N ASP A 590 -52.34 9.48 -17.91
CA ASP A 590 -53.02 8.52 -18.82
C ASP A 590 -52.89 7.06 -18.33
N GLY A 591 -52.41 6.85 -17.11
CA GLY A 591 -52.11 5.53 -16.54
C GLY A 591 -50.74 4.98 -16.94
N THR A 592 -49.91 5.84 -17.53
CA THR A 592 -48.54 5.50 -17.92
C THR A 592 -47.53 6.20 -16.99
N PHE A 593 -46.61 5.47 -16.41
CA PHE A 593 -45.46 6.04 -15.70
C PHE A 593 -44.26 6.13 -16.64
N THR A 594 -43.61 7.29 -16.69
CA THR A 594 -42.43 7.51 -17.53
C THR A 594 -41.26 8.01 -16.69
N LEU A 595 -40.12 7.39 -16.88
CA LEU A 595 -38.84 7.81 -16.33
C LEU A 595 -37.90 8.18 -17.50
N VAL A 596 -37.30 9.36 -17.42
CA VAL A 596 -36.32 9.83 -18.43
C VAL A 596 -35.05 10.28 -17.72
N ALA A 597 -33.90 9.77 -18.19
CA ALA A 597 -32.58 10.20 -17.78
C ALA A 597 -31.74 10.56 -19.01
N ALA A 598 -31.11 11.71 -18.98
CA ALA A 598 -30.21 12.14 -20.05
C ALA A 598 -28.85 12.51 -19.46
N VAL A 599 -27.77 12.04 -20.07
CA VAL A 599 -26.38 12.27 -19.61
C VAL A 599 -25.47 12.63 -20.78
N PRO A 600 -24.43 13.47 -20.58
CA PRO A 600 -23.43 13.72 -21.61
C PRO A 600 -22.72 12.43 -22.03
N PRO A 601 -22.28 12.29 -23.31
CA PRO A 601 -21.61 11.08 -23.77
C PRO A 601 -20.39 10.72 -22.92
N PRO A 602 -20.07 9.42 -22.74
CA PRO A 602 -18.99 8.95 -21.85
C PRO A 602 -17.60 9.56 -22.14
N GLU A 603 -17.31 9.83 -23.40
CA GLU A 603 -16.05 10.46 -23.84
C GLU A 603 -15.91 11.91 -23.32
N ARG A 604 -16.98 12.65 -23.29
CA ARG A 604 -17.04 14.03 -22.80
C ARG A 604 -16.86 14.09 -21.30
N ARG A 605 -17.50 13.18 -20.57
CA ARG A 605 -17.38 13.03 -19.11
C ARG A 605 -15.93 12.69 -18.71
N ARG A 606 -15.27 11.75 -19.38
CA ARG A 606 -13.86 11.40 -19.13
C ARG A 606 -12.91 12.59 -19.34
N ARG A 607 -13.21 13.46 -20.32
CA ARG A 607 -12.42 14.66 -20.61
C ARG A 607 -12.60 15.74 -19.55
N ASP A 608 -13.82 15.93 -19.06
CA ASP A 608 -14.13 16.91 -18.03
C ASP A 608 -13.59 16.47 -16.65
N ASP A 609 -13.63 15.18 -16.32
CA ASP A 609 -13.00 14.63 -15.12
C ASP A 609 -11.46 14.75 -15.17
N ALA A 610 -10.85 14.52 -16.31
CA ALA A 610 -9.41 14.71 -16.50
C ALA A 610 -9.00 16.19 -16.31
N ILE A 611 -9.83 17.13 -16.73
CA ILE A 611 -9.62 18.58 -16.53
C ILE A 611 -9.83 18.96 -15.06
N ARG A 612 -10.82 18.39 -14.38
CA ARG A 612 -11.09 18.63 -12.94
C ARG A 612 -10.01 18.09 -12.02
N THR A 613 -9.42 16.94 -12.36
CA THR A 613 -8.39 16.26 -11.55
C THR A 613 -6.96 16.69 -11.91
N ALA A 614 -6.75 17.49 -12.95
CA ALA A 614 -5.45 18.01 -13.31
C ALA A 614 -4.93 18.99 -12.24
N PRO A 615 -3.64 18.89 -11.82
CA PRO A 615 -3.05 19.80 -10.84
C PRO A 615 -3.08 21.24 -11.35
N PRO A 616 -3.25 22.26 -10.44
CA PRO A 616 -3.31 23.66 -10.81
C PRO A 616 -1.98 24.09 -11.47
N GLY A 617 -1.93 24.17 -12.79
CA GLY A 617 -0.76 24.47 -13.62
C GLY A 617 -0.78 23.78 -14.99
N GLN A 618 -1.65 22.79 -15.21
CA GLN A 618 -1.87 22.13 -16.51
C GLN A 618 -3.27 22.40 -17.10
N ARG A 619 -4.02 23.33 -16.52
CA ARG A 619 -5.35 23.73 -17.02
C ARG A 619 -5.19 24.78 -18.12
N ARG A 620 -4.77 24.39 -19.31
CA ARG A 620 -4.88 25.18 -20.55
C ARG A 620 -5.42 24.30 -21.67
#